data_b119f3ce855ad89211dcc6a194f32179
#
_entry.id   b119f3ce855ad89211dcc6a194f32179
#
_cell.length_a   1.000
_cell.length_b   1.000
_cell.length_c   1.000
_cell.angle_alpha   90.00
_cell.angle_beta   90.00
_cell.angle_gamma   90.00
#
_symmetry.space_group_name_H-M   'P 1'
#
loop_
_entity.id
_entity.type
_entity.pdbx_description
1 polymer ?
#
loop_
_entity_poly.entity_id
_entity_poly.type
_entity_poly.pdbx_seq_one_letter_code
_entity_poly.pdbx_strand_id
1 'polypeptide(L)'
;MTKLRRFRSAELTPLLDTVPAESFRRDVRVIGLVGVAHGLSHFLQLALPPLFPLLRAQFDVSWTLLGSLVGVFYIASGAMQFTAGFLVDRFGARPVLLGGMALLACGTLLASLAPGAYWLFPFAALMGAGNGVFHPADYAILNATVASRRLGHAYSMHGVGGTLGYALAPIVSFGLGTAFGWRVALACMGMAALAVLAMLVTQRQYLESHRAPDARAHTVRGSFELFAQPAIVLCFGYFILQTAAGVSLQTFLPAGLNAALAVPLVIATSAVTGYLLGSTAGVVAGGFLAARTDRHDRVAASGLFGGAVLLALVATGLVPIAGMVPMFALTGFVVGATGPSRDLIVRNATPKGAAGRVYGFVYSGLDLGATLGPVGFGLMLDRHLGREMFFVIALLYLLAIATVVNVRRSRALPAAA
;
A
#
# COMPACT_ATOMS: atom_id res chain seq x y z
N MET A 1 -49.56 54.60 12.15
CA MET A 1 -50.24 53.34 12.53
C MET A 1 -49.52 52.17 11.83
N THR A 2 -48.60 51.59 12.53
CA THR A 2 -47.59 50.64 12.05
C THR A 2 -48.06 49.20 12.31
N LYS A 3 -48.29 48.42 11.28
CA LYS A 3 -48.64 47.00 11.38
C LYS A 3 -47.37 46.18 11.60
N LEU A 4 -47.10 45.78 12.82
CA LEU A 4 -46.14 44.75 13.18
C LEU A 4 -46.68 43.38 12.74
N ARG A 5 -46.07 42.81 11.67
CA ARG A 5 -46.25 41.41 11.33
C ARG A 5 -45.45 40.53 12.31
N ARG A 6 -46.16 39.77 13.14
CA ARG A 6 -45.60 38.67 13.94
C ARG A 6 -45.06 37.60 12.98
N PHE A 7 -43.74 37.44 12.93
CA PHE A 7 -43.12 36.22 12.44
C PHE A 7 -43.43 35.11 13.43
N ARG A 8 -44.25 34.17 13.02
CA ARG A 8 -44.35 32.86 13.67
C ARG A 8 -43.00 32.18 13.57
N SER A 9 -42.42 31.86 14.73
CA SER A 9 -41.31 30.91 14.85
C SER A 9 -41.76 29.57 14.29
N ALA A 10 -41.38 29.31 13.02
CA ALA A 10 -41.45 27.97 12.47
C ALA A 10 -40.49 27.10 13.29
N GLU A 11 -41.04 26.11 13.96
CA GLU A 11 -40.33 25.07 14.68
C GLU A 11 -39.27 24.45 13.75
N LEU A 12 -38.00 24.76 13.99
CA LEU A 12 -36.85 23.98 13.52
C LEU A 12 -36.85 22.68 14.31
N THR A 13 -37.72 21.75 13.93
CA THR A 13 -37.56 20.37 14.29
C THR A 13 -36.35 19.88 13.49
N PRO A 14 -35.22 19.49 14.11
CA PRO A 14 -34.17 18.86 13.37
C PRO A 14 -34.76 17.55 12.81
N LEU A 15 -34.91 17.47 11.51
CA LEU A 15 -35.09 16.23 10.80
C LEU A 15 -33.83 15.38 11.08
N LEU A 16 -33.84 14.72 12.22
CA LEU A 16 -33.04 13.50 12.43
C LEU A 16 -33.64 12.51 11.43
N ASP A 17 -33.13 12.53 10.19
CA ASP A 17 -33.34 11.49 9.22
C ASP A 17 -32.95 10.16 9.88
N THR A 18 -33.94 9.50 10.46
CA THR A 18 -33.80 8.13 10.94
C THR A 18 -33.49 7.28 9.75
N VAL A 19 -32.21 7.02 9.55
CA VAL A 19 -31.74 6.12 8.48
C VAL A 19 -32.50 4.83 8.62
N PRO A 20 -33.17 4.33 7.58
CA PRO A 20 -33.75 3.02 7.62
C PRO A 20 -32.69 2.02 8.07
N ALA A 21 -32.96 1.22 9.09
CA ALA A 21 -32.00 0.26 9.67
C ALA A 21 -31.45 -0.69 8.59
N GLU A 22 -32.24 -0.97 7.57
CA GLU A 22 -31.85 -1.74 6.40
C GLU A 22 -30.71 -1.10 5.58
N SER A 23 -30.75 0.23 5.37
CA SER A 23 -29.68 0.92 4.63
C SER A 23 -28.35 0.93 5.42
N PHE A 24 -28.43 1.04 6.73
CA PHE A 24 -27.24 0.95 7.59
C PHE A 24 -26.63 -0.44 7.58
N ARG A 25 -27.46 -1.48 7.75
CA ARG A 25 -26.99 -2.90 7.70
C ARG A 25 -26.39 -3.24 6.34
N ARG A 26 -26.97 -2.74 5.25
CA ARG A 26 -26.43 -2.94 3.90
C ARG A 26 -25.05 -2.30 3.77
N ASP A 27 -24.89 -1.04 4.17
CA ASP A 27 -23.61 -0.34 4.08
C ASP A 27 -22.51 -1.03 4.92
N VAL A 28 -22.82 -1.41 6.16
CA VAL A 28 -21.87 -2.14 7.02
C VAL A 28 -21.45 -3.45 6.36
N ARG A 29 -22.38 -4.17 5.72
CA ARG A 29 -22.09 -5.42 5.03
C ARG A 29 -21.18 -5.20 3.81
N VAL A 30 -21.46 -4.19 2.98
CA VAL A 30 -20.61 -3.83 1.83
C VAL A 30 -19.21 -3.45 2.29
N ILE A 31 -19.11 -2.56 3.28
CA ILE A 31 -17.83 -2.10 3.84
C ILE A 31 -17.04 -3.30 4.40
N GLY A 32 -17.71 -4.22 5.11
CA GLY A 32 -17.08 -5.43 5.64
C GLY A 32 -16.57 -6.37 4.55
N LEU A 33 -17.39 -6.65 3.51
CA LEU A 33 -17.01 -7.51 2.39
C LEU A 33 -15.81 -6.96 1.62
N VAL A 34 -15.85 -5.68 1.26
CA VAL A 34 -14.76 -5.01 0.55
C VAL A 34 -13.52 -4.93 1.45
N GLY A 35 -13.69 -4.58 2.74
CA GLY A 35 -12.58 -4.49 3.70
C GLY A 35 -11.86 -5.82 3.92
N VAL A 36 -12.59 -6.94 4.03
CA VAL A 36 -12.00 -8.28 4.14
C VAL A 36 -11.28 -8.68 2.86
N ALA A 37 -11.89 -8.45 1.70
CA ALA A 37 -11.28 -8.76 0.41
C ALA A 37 -9.99 -7.96 0.21
N HIS A 38 -10.01 -6.66 0.50
CA HIS A 38 -8.86 -5.77 0.42
C HIS A 38 -7.77 -6.15 1.42
N GLY A 39 -8.14 -6.44 2.67
CA GLY A 39 -7.21 -6.90 3.69
C GLY A 39 -6.49 -8.18 3.29
N LEU A 40 -7.20 -9.14 2.70
CA LEU A 40 -6.60 -10.37 2.21
C LEU A 40 -5.71 -10.14 0.98
N SER A 41 -6.05 -9.20 0.09
CA SER A 41 -5.17 -8.86 -1.05
C SER A 41 -3.81 -8.33 -0.57
N HIS A 42 -3.81 -7.43 0.41
CA HIS A 42 -2.58 -6.91 1.03
C HIS A 42 -1.82 -7.98 1.84
N PHE A 43 -2.54 -8.87 2.51
CA PHE A 43 -1.93 -10.00 3.19
C PHE A 43 -1.17 -10.90 2.19
N LEU A 44 -1.80 -11.25 1.06
CA LEU A 44 -1.18 -12.10 0.04
C LEU A 44 -0.05 -11.38 -0.72
N GLN A 45 -0.10 -10.06 -0.84
CA GLN A 45 0.97 -9.26 -1.43
C GLN A 45 2.29 -9.41 -0.65
N LEU A 46 2.21 -9.59 0.68
CA LEU A 46 3.38 -9.79 1.54
C LEU A 46 3.53 -11.25 2.00
N ALA A 47 2.85 -12.22 1.36
CA ALA A 47 2.88 -13.62 1.77
C ALA A 47 4.22 -14.33 1.48
N LEU A 48 4.86 -14.04 0.34
CA LEU A 48 6.10 -14.69 -0.09
C LEU A 48 7.35 -14.21 0.68
N PRO A 49 7.60 -12.91 0.90
CA PRO A 49 8.83 -12.42 1.51
C PRO A 49 9.20 -13.07 2.85
N PRO A 50 8.30 -13.31 3.81
CA PRO A 50 8.64 -13.97 5.07
C PRO A 50 9.07 -15.44 4.90
N LEU A 51 8.74 -16.05 3.76
CA LEU A 51 9.13 -17.43 3.41
C LEU A 51 10.48 -17.49 2.67
N PHE A 52 11.07 -16.36 2.29
CA PHE A 52 12.33 -16.32 1.53
C PHE A 52 13.49 -17.10 2.16
N PRO A 53 13.71 -17.05 3.50
CA PRO A 53 14.75 -17.88 4.10
C PRO A 53 14.55 -19.37 3.85
N LEU A 54 13.29 -19.85 3.90
CA LEU A 54 12.95 -21.25 3.66
C LEU A 54 13.09 -21.62 2.18
N LEU A 55 12.64 -20.75 1.28
CA LEU A 55 12.77 -20.93 -0.16
C LEU A 55 14.24 -20.96 -0.58
N ARG A 56 15.05 -20.04 -0.02
CA ARG A 56 16.49 -19.99 -0.26
C ARG A 56 17.19 -21.27 0.18
N ALA A 57 16.88 -21.75 1.39
CA ALA A 57 17.47 -22.96 1.94
C ALA A 57 17.10 -24.21 1.12
N GLN A 58 15.88 -24.27 0.58
CA GLN A 58 15.41 -25.42 -0.18
C GLN A 58 15.92 -25.45 -1.63
N PHE A 59 15.97 -24.29 -2.30
CA PHE A 59 16.26 -24.20 -3.73
C PHE A 59 17.68 -23.74 -4.05
N ASP A 60 18.45 -23.38 -3.02
CA ASP A 60 19.80 -22.80 -3.13
C ASP A 60 19.87 -21.64 -4.15
N VAL A 61 18.95 -20.69 -3.97
CA VAL A 61 18.80 -19.53 -4.86
C VAL A 61 19.30 -18.24 -4.20
N SER A 62 19.65 -17.27 -5.04
CA SER A 62 20.10 -15.96 -4.59
C SER A 62 18.96 -15.10 -4.00
N TRP A 63 19.30 -14.17 -3.13
CA TRP A 63 18.37 -13.14 -2.66
C TRP A 63 17.89 -12.23 -3.78
N THR A 64 18.74 -11.99 -4.79
CA THR A 64 18.38 -11.25 -6.00
C THR A 64 17.23 -11.92 -6.74
N LEU A 65 17.27 -13.26 -6.91
CA LEU A 65 16.19 -14.01 -7.53
C LEU A 65 14.89 -13.87 -6.71
N LEU A 66 14.96 -14.00 -5.40
CA LEU A 66 13.80 -13.85 -4.53
C LEU A 66 13.23 -12.42 -4.54
N GLY A 67 14.10 -11.40 -4.55
CA GLY A 67 13.70 -10.00 -4.73
C GLY A 67 13.04 -9.75 -6.09
N SER A 68 13.50 -10.45 -7.14
CA SER A 68 12.90 -10.37 -8.48
C SER A 68 11.48 -10.94 -8.55
N LEU A 69 11.11 -11.90 -7.69
CA LEU A 69 9.73 -12.36 -7.55
C LEU A 69 8.81 -11.23 -7.09
N VAL A 70 9.27 -10.42 -6.13
CA VAL A 70 8.54 -9.23 -5.68
C VAL A 70 8.43 -8.22 -6.82
N GLY A 71 9.52 -8.00 -7.57
CA GLY A 71 9.52 -7.12 -8.74
C GLY A 71 8.49 -7.54 -9.79
N VAL A 72 8.44 -8.84 -10.14
CA VAL A 72 7.46 -9.38 -11.10
C VAL A 72 6.03 -9.22 -10.61
N PHE A 73 5.78 -9.46 -9.31
CA PHE A 73 4.47 -9.21 -8.70
C PHE A 73 4.04 -7.75 -8.91
N TYR A 74 4.90 -6.78 -8.59
CA TYR A 74 4.55 -5.36 -8.71
C TYR A 74 4.43 -4.87 -10.15
N ILE A 75 5.23 -5.38 -11.09
CA ILE A 75 5.05 -5.10 -12.52
C ILE A 75 3.67 -5.58 -12.99
N ALA A 76 3.29 -6.82 -12.65
CA ALA A 76 1.99 -7.37 -13.02
C ALA A 76 0.83 -6.62 -12.34
N SER A 77 1.00 -6.27 -11.05
CA SER A 77 0.01 -5.49 -10.29
C SER A 77 -0.18 -4.09 -10.89
N GLY A 78 0.89 -3.35 -11.16
CA GLY A 78 0.81 -2.02 -11.75
C GLY A 78 0.19 -2.01 -13.16
N ALA A 79 0.58 -2.98 -14.00
CA ALA A 79 0.00 -3.15 -15.34
C ALA A 79 -1.52 -3.47 -15.26
N MET A 80 -1.90 -4.36 -14.34
CA MET A 80 -3.31 -4.68 -14.14
C MET A 80 -4.06 -3.50 -13.52
N GLN A 81 -3.50 -2.78 -12.56
CA GLN A 81 -4.14 -1.61 -11.94
C GLN A 81 -4.45 -0.52 -12.98
N PHE A 82 -3.52 -0.29 -13.92
CA PHE A 82 -3.76 0.61 -15.05
C PHE A 82 -4.92 0.16 -15.93
N THR A 83 -5.05 -1.13 -16.22
CA THR A 83 -6.09 -1.68 -17.08
C THR A 83 -7.41 -1.91 -16.33
N ALA A 84 -7.38 -2.11 -15.03
CA ALA A 84 -8.53 -2.46 -14.21
C ALA A 84 -9.64 -1.38 -14.24
N GLY A 85 -9.29 -0.10 -14.37
CA GLY A 85 -10.27 0.97 -14.56
C GLY A 85 -11.14 0.73 -15.80
N PHE A 86 -10.54 0.38 -16.93
CA PHE A 86 -11.26 0.06 -18.16
C PHE A 86 -12.10 -1.22 -18.04
N LEU A 87 -11.57 -2.23 -17.31
CA LEU A 87 -12.33 -3.45 -17.05
C LEU A 87 -13.56 -3.19 -16.17
N VAL A 88 -13.42 -2.35 -15.15
CA VAL A 88 -14.54 -1.92 -14.29
C VAL A 88 -15.60 -1.16 -15.07
N ASP A 89 -15.20 -0.23 -15.93
CA ASP A 89 -16.13 0.53 -16.77
C ASP A 89 -16.87 -0.39 -17.75
N ARG A 90 -16.19 -1.38 -18.34
CA ARG A 90 -16.74 -2.28 -19.34
C ARG A 90 -17.61 -3.40 -18.75
N PHE A 91 -17.13 -4.06 -17.69
CA PHE A 91 -17.74 -5.27 -17.13
C PHE A 91 -18.45 -5.03 -15.79
N GLY A 92 -18.23 -3.87 -15.16
CA GLY A 92 -18.66 -3.57 -13.78
C GLY A 92 -17.62 -4.01 -12.75
N ALA A 93 -17.64 -3.40 -11.57
CA ALA A 93 -16.63 -3.65 -10.53
C ALA A 93 -16.73 -5.06 -9.91
N ARG A 94 -17.95 -5.60 -9.75
CA ARG A 94 -18.16 -6.93 -9.14
C ARG A 94 -17.41 -8.07 -9.85
N PRO A 95 -17.56 -8.32 -11.16
CA PRO A 95 -16.83 -9.40 -11.82
C PRO A 95 -15.31 -9.15 -11.84
N VAL A 96 -14.88 -7.90 -11.88
CA VAL A 96 -13.45 -7.54 -11.81
C VAL A 96 -12.86 -7.88 -10.44
N LEU A 97 -13.54 -7.54 -9.34
CA LEU A 97 -13.14 -7.89 -7.98
C LEU A 97 -13.09 -9.41 -7.78
N LEU A 98 -14.14 -10.13 -8.20
CA LEU A 98 -14.19 -11.59 -8.09
C LEU A 98 -13.08 -12.25 -8.93
N GLY A 99 -12.82 -11.76 -10.13
CA GLY A 99 -11.72 -12.22 -10.99
C GLY A 99 -10.35 -11.98 -10.34
N GLY A 100 -10.12 -10.81 -9.75
CA GLY A 100 -8.89 -10.50 -9.03
C GLY A 100 -8.66 -11.42 -7.82
N MET A 101 -9.69 -11.66 -7.02
CA MET A 101 -9.62 -12.59 -5.89
C MET A 101 -9.35 -14.02 -6.37
N ALA A 102 -9.96 -14.46 -7.48
CA ALA A 102 -9.70 -15.77 -8.08
C ALA A 102 -8.24 -15.90 -8.55
N LEU A 103 -7.69 -14.87 -9.22
CA LEU A 103 -6.29 -14.86 -9.64
C LEU A 103 -5.33 -14.92 -8.46
N LEU A 104 -5.59 -14.16 -7.38
CA LEU A 104 -4.81 -14.23 -6.14
C LEU A 104 -4.85 -15.63 -5.52
N ALA A 105 -6.04 -16.21 -5.38
CA ALA A 105 -6.22 -17.55 -4.82
C ALA A 105 -5.50 -18.60 -5.65
N CYS A 106 -5.74 -18.62 -6.97
CA CYS A 106 -5.11 -19.56 -7.90
C CYS A 106 -3.58 -19.39 -7.92
N GLY A 107 -3.08 -18.15 -8.03
CA GLY A 107 -1.64 -17.87 -8.03
C GLY A 107 -0.96 -18.35 -6.75
N THR A 108 -1.58 -18.12 -5.58
CA THR A 108 -1.04 -18.57 -4.29
C THR A 108 -1.05 -20.09 -4.16
N LEU A 109 -2.14 -20.74 -4.58
CA LEU A 109 -2.23 -22.21 -4.56
C LEU A 109 -1.24 -22.85 -5.53
N LEU A 110 -1.12 -22.33 -6.75
CA LEU A 110 -0.16 -22.82 -7.72
C LEU A 110 1.29 -22.61 -7.23
N ALA A 111 1.57 -21.48 -6.55
CA ALA A 111 2.86 -21.25 -5.93
C ALA A 111 3.19 -22.31 -4.87
N SER A 112 2.20 -22.82 -4.12
CA SER A 112 2.42 -23.90 -3.16
C SER A 112 2.86 -25.23 -3.79
N LEU A 113 2.53 -25.43 -5.07
CA LEU A 113 2.86 -26.62 -5.85
C LEU A 113 4.12 -26.45 -6.70
N ALA A 114 4.81 -25.30 -6.62
CA ALA A 114 5.95 -24.99 -7.46
C ALA A 114 7.06 -26.07 -7.35
N PRO A 115 7.45 -26.72 -8.44
CA PRO A 115 8.49 -27.76 -8.38
C PRO A 115 9.91 -27.17 -8.22
N GLY A 116 10.09 -25.89 -8.51
CA GLY A 116 11.35 -25.17 -8.38
C GLY A 116 11.13 -23.67 -8.30
N ALA A 117 12.19 -22.92 -7.95
CA ALA A 117 12.11 -21.48 -7.68
C ALA A 117 11.62 -20.68 -8.91
N TYR A 118 12.03 -21.06 -10.12
CA TYR A 118 11.63 -20.34 -11.34
C TYR A 118 10.11 -20.43 -11.63
N TRP A 119 9.44 -21.49 -11.17
CA TRP A 119 8.00 -21.62 -11.30
C TRP A 119 7.22 -20.62 -10.42
N LEU A 120 7.88 -20.04 -9.43
CA LEU A 120 7.27 -18.98 -8.63
C LEU A 120 7.05 -17.68 -9.41
N PHE A 121 7.80 -17.42 -10.50
CA PHE A 121 7.65 -16.19 -11.30
C PHE A 121 6.28 -16.05 -11.98
N PRO A 122 5.81 -17.03 -12.78
CA PRO A 122 4.47 -16.93 -13.37
C PRO A 122 3.38 -16.88 -12.30
N PHE A 123 3.56 -17.53 -11.16
CA PHE A 123 2.59 -17.49 -10.07
C PHE A 123 2.60 -16.14 -9.34
N ALA A 124 3.78 -15.54 -9.13
CA ALA A 124 3.90 -14.18 -8.62
C ALA A 124 3.26 -13.14 -9.57
N ALA A 125 3.45 -13.31 -10.89
CA ALA A 125 2.78 -12.47 -11.89
C ALA A 125 1.25 -12.62 -11.83
N LEU A 126 0.75 -13.85 -11.67
CA LEU A 126 -0.68 -14.12 -11.54
C LEU A 126 -1.27 -13.48 -10.27
N MET A 127 -0.55 -13.61 -9.14
CA MET A 127 -0.92 -12.96 -7.89
C MET A 127 -0.91 -11.43 -8.03
N GLY A 128 0.12 -10.87 -8.66
CA GLY A 128 0.23 -9.44 -8.94
C GLY A 128 -0.92 -8.92 -9.79
N ALA A 129 -1.23 -9.63 -10.89
CA ALA A 129 -2.38 -9.29 -11.73
C ALA A 129 -3.70 -9.33 -10.94
N GLY A 130 -3.88 -10.34 -10.08
CA GLY A 130 -5.03 -10.41 -9.18
C GLY A 130 -5.09 -9.24 -8.19
N ASN A 131 -3.94 -8.81 -7.66
CA ASN A 131 -3.85 -7.70 -6.71
C ASN A 131 -4.21 -6.34 -7.34
N GLY A 132 -3.77 -6.08 -8.56
CA GLY A 132 -3.93 -4.78 -9.22
C GLY A 132 -5.38 -4.33 -9.46
N VAL A 133 -6.37 -5.22 -9.40
CA VAL A 133 -7.77 -4.83 -9.63
C VAL A 133 -8.46 -4.27 -8.39
N PHE A 134 -7.93 -4.49 -7.18
CA PHE A 134 -8.65 -4.20 -5.93
C PHE A 134 -9.00 -2.72 -5.79
N HIS A 135 -8.02 -1.82 -5.87
CA HIS A 135 -8.31 -0.39 -5.68
C HIS A 135 -9.38 0.15 -6.64
N PRO A 136 -9.29 -0.06 -7.99
CA PRO A 136 -10.33 0.39 -8.90
C PRO A 136 -11.70 -0.23 -8.63
N ALA A 137 -11.76 -1.55 -8.37
CA ALA A 137 -13.01 -2.25 -8.13
C ALA A 137 -13.63 -1.90 -6.77
N ASP A 138 -12.82 -1.86 -5.71
CA ASP A 138 -13.28 -1.57 -4.35
C ASP A 138 -13.87 -0.17 -4.25
N TYR A 139 -13.16 0.85 -4.76
CA TYR A 139 -13.68 2.22 -4.74
C TYR A 139 -14.92 2.38 -5.62
N ALA A 140 -15.01 1.69 -6.75
CA ALA A 140 -16.21 1.71 -7.58
C ALA A 140 -17.41 1.12 -6.83
N ILE A 141 -17.26 -0.01 -6.13
CA ILE A 141 -18.33 -0.63 -5.32
C ILE A 141 -18.72 0.30 -4.16
N LEU A 142 -17.74 0.79 -3.38
CA LEU A 142 -18.02 1.65 -2.23
C LEU A 142 -18.75 2.93 -2.64
N ASN A 143 -18.32 3.58 -3.72
CA ASN A 143 -18.97 4.81 -4.22
C ASN A 143 -20.36 4.56 -4.76
N ALA A 144 -20.63 3.40 -5.36
CA ALA A 144 -21.93 3.08 -5.94
C ALA A 144 -22.97 2.64 -4.89
N THR A 145 -22.52 2.05 -3.77
CA THR A 145 -23.42 1.32 -2.87
C THR A 145 -23.55 1.94 -1.49
N VAL A 146 -22.50 2.61 -0.99
CA VAL A 146 -22.49 3.18 0.35
C VAL A 146 -23.02 4.62 0.34
N ALA A 147 -23.90 4.94 1.28
CA ALA A 147 -24.44 6.29 1.40
C ALA A 147 -23.34 7.33 1.60
N SER A 148 -23.43 8.48 0.90
CA SER A 148 -22.39 9.53 0.86
C SER A 148 -21.90 9.98 2.24
N ARG A 149 -22.79 10.05 3.24
CA ARG A 149 -22.45 10.40 4.62
C ARG A 149 -21.55 9.38 5.32
N ARG A 150 -21.47 8.13 4.84
CA ARG A 150 -20.66 7.03 5.40
C ARG A 150 -19.45 6.66 4.55
N LEU A 151 -19.27 7.29 3.38
CA LEU A 151 -18.13 7.01 2.49
C LEU A 151 -16.77 7.25 3.19
N GLY A 152 -16.65 8.28 4.02
CA GLY A 152 -15.43 8.51 4.79
C GLY A 152 -15.08 7.34 5.72
N HIS A 153 -16.08 6.76 6.39
CA HIS A 153 -15.90 5.57 7.23
C HIS A 153 -15.57 4.33 6.38
N ALA A 154 -16.20 4.20 5.19
CA ALA A 154 -15.93 3.10 4.27
C ALA A 154 -14.46 3.12 3.80
N TYR A 155 -13.94 4.27 3.41
CA TYR A 155 -12.55 4.43 3.01
C TYR A 155 -11.56 4.19 4.15
N SER A 156 -11.91 4.64 5.35
CA SER A 156 -11.09 4.36 6.54
C SER A 156 -11.03 2.86 6.84
N MET A 157 -12.17 2.16 6.82
CA MET A 157 -12.21 0.72 7.05
C MET A 157 -11.50 -0.08 5.95
N HIS A 158 -11.58 0.37 4.68
CA HIS A 158 -10.81 -0.18 3.57
C HIS A 158 -9.30 -0.04 3.84
N GLY A 159 -8.83 1.15 4.22
CA GLY A 159 -7.42 1.37 4.56
C GLY A 159 -6.95 0.57 5.77
N VAL A 160 -7.76 0.49 6.84
CA VAL A 160 -7.48 -0.34 8.01
C VAL A 160 -7.39 -1.82 7.64
N GLY A 161 -8.33 -2.31 6.81
CA GLY A 161 -8.29 -3.69 6.29
C GLY A 161 -6.98 -4.00 5.60
N GLY A 162 -6.55 -3.16 4.66
CA GLY A 162 -5.28 -3.31 3.95
C GLY A 162 -4.08 -3.33 4.88
N THR A 163 -4.02 -2.40 5.83
CA THR A 163 -2.90 -2.32 6.78
C THR A 163 -2.84 -3.52 7.72
N LEU A 164 -3.97 -4.00 8.21
CA LEU A 164 -4.03 -5.22 9.03
C LEU A 164 -3.60 -6.44 8.22
N GLY A 165 -3.98 -6.53 6.93
CA GLY A 165 -3.50 -7.57 6.02
C GLY A 165 -1.97 -7.60 5.96
N TYR A 166 -1.34 -6.47 5.70
CA TYR A 166 0.12 -6.36 5.72
C TYR A 166 0.74 -6.75 7.07
N ALA A 167 0.18 -6.28 8.18
CA ALA A 167 0.75 -6.53 9.51
C ALA A 167 0.66 -8.01 9.93
N LEU A 168 -0.39 -8.71 9.51
CA LEU A 168 -0.58 -10.13 9.82
C LEU A 168 0.27 -11.04 8.93
N ALA A 169 0.55 -10.65 7.68
CA ALA A 169 1.23 -11.50 6.72
C ALA A 169 2.58 -12.06 7.23
N PRO A 170 3.52 -11.27 7.79
CA PRO A 170 4.81 -11.81 8.23
C PRO A 170 4.68 -12.86 9.32
N ILE A 171 3.85 -12.64 10.33
CA ILE A 171 3.67 -13.58 11.45
C ILE A 171 3.02 -14.87 10.98
N VAL A 172 1.93 -14.77 10.19
CA VAL A 172 1.19 -15.94 9.72
C VAL A 172 2.01 -16.73 8.71
N SER A 173 2.61 -16.06 7.71
CA SER A 173 3.41 -16.74 6.69
C SER A 173 4.63 -17.42 7.30
N PHE A 174 5.41 -16.72 8.13
CA PHE A 174 6.59 -17.27 8.77
C PHE A 174 6.23 -18.38 9.77
N GLY A 175 5.19 -18.17 10.59
CA GLY A 175 4.73 -19.16 11.58
C GLY A 175 4.27 -20.46 10.92
N LEU A 176 3.42 -20.39 9.90
CA LEU A 176 3.00 -21.58 9.14
C LEU A 176 4.19 -22.19 8.37
N GLY A 177 5.05 -21.36 7.79
CA GLY A 177 6.22 -21.80 7.04
C GLY A 177 7.21 -22.58 7.87
N THR A 178 7.51 -22.13 9.09
CA THR A 178 8.42 -22.82 10.01
C THR A 178 7.82 -24.06 10.64
N ALA A 179 6.50 -24.06 10.92
CA ALA A 179 5.83 -25.20 11.54
C ALA A 179 5.53 -26.33 10.55
N PHE A 180 5.12 -26.02 9.31
CA PHE A 180 4.59 -26.99 8.35
C PHE A 180 5.28 -26.92 6.97
N GLY A 181 6.25 -26.05 6.79
CA GLY A 181 6.91 -25.79 5.52
C GLY A 181 6.17 -24.76 4.66
N TRP A 182 6.91 -24.08 3.78
CA TRP A 182 6.41 -22.98 2.95
C TRP A 182 5.28 -23.39 1.99
N ARG A 183 5.27 -24.66 1.52
CA ARG A 183 4.20 -25.16 0.64
C ARG A 183 2.87 -25.20 1.36
N VAL A 184 2.83 -25.75 2.58
CA VAL A 184 1.62 -25.80 3.40
C VAL A 184 1.19 -24.38 3.78
N ALA A 185 2.13 -23.49 4.11
CA ALA A 185 1.82 -22.08 4.39
C ALA A 185 1.10 -21.42 3.21
N LEU A 186 1.64 -21.53 1.99
CA LEU A 186 1.02 -20.97 0.78
C LEU A 186 -0.33 -21.65 0.46
N ALA A 187 -0.44 -22.98 0.64
CA ALA A 187 -1.70 -23.69 0.44
C ALA A 187 -2.78 -23.18 1.41
N CYS A 188 -2.48 -23.03 2.71
CA CYS A 188 -3.41 -22.48 3.69
C CYS A 188 -3.86 -21.06 3.34
N MET A 189 -2.91 -20.20 2.92
CA MET A 189 -3.22 -18.82 2.53
C MET A 189 -4.05 -18.77 1.24
N GLY A 190 -3.74 -19.61 0.25
CA GLY A 190 -4.54 -19.75 -0.97
C GLY A 190 -5.95 -20.29 -0.70
N MET A 191 -6.10 -21.24 0.21
CA MET A 191 -7.41 -21.73 0.66
C MET A 191 -8.21 -20.64 1.39
N ALA A 192 -7.57 -19.81 2.21
CA ALA A 192 -8.21 -18.64 2.81
C ALA A 192 -8.71 -17.67 1.73
N ALA A 193 -7.95 -17.48 0.65
CA ALA A 193 -8.38 -16.66 -0.49
C ALA A 193 -9.58 -17.26 -1.23
N LEU A 194 -9.63 -18.60 -1.40
CA LEU A 194 -10.81 -19.28 -1.94
C LEU A 194 -12.02 -19.14 -1.03
N ALA A 195 -11.85 -19.22 0.29
CA ALA A 195 -12.93 -19.01 1.24
C ALA A 195 -13.50 -17.60 1.17
N VAL A 196 -12.64 -16.57 1.04
CA VAL A 196 -13.08 -15.19 0.83
C VAL A 196 -13.75 -15.03 -0.54
N LEU A 197 -13.23 -15.63 -1.60
CA LEU A 197 -13.89 -15.65 -2.91
C LEU A 197 -15.30 -16.27 -2.81
N ALA A 198 -15.45 -17.40 -2.15
CA ALA A 198 -16.75 -18.05 -1.92
C ALA A 198 -17.71 -17.13 -1.13
N MET A 199 -17.20 -16.46 -0.08
CA MET A 199 -17.97 -15.47 0.66
C MET A 199 -18.44 -14.31 -0.24
N LEU A 200 -17.57 -13.77 -1.10
CA LEU A 200 -17.93 -12.70 -2.03
C LEU A 200 -18.96 -13.16 -3.08
N VAL A 201 -18.81 -14.38 -3.60
CA VAL A 201 -19.76 -14.98 -4.58
C VAL A 201 -21.12 -15.18 -3.95
N THR A 202 -21.22 -15.73 -2.73
CA THR A 202 -22.49 -15.94 -2.02
C THR A 202 -23.20 -14.63 -1.67
N GLN A 203 -22.45 -13.56 -1.49
CA GLN A 203 -22.97 -12.24 -1.11
C GLN A 203 -22.91 -11.22 -2.27
N ARG A 204 -22.78 -11.69 -3.51
CA ARG A 204 -22.57 -10.86 -4.71
C ARG A 204 -23.62 -9.77 -4.93
N GLN A 205 -24.84 -9.91 -4.39
CA GLN A 205 -25.90 -8.90 -4.48
C GLN A 205 -25.54 -7.58 -3.78
N TYR A 206 -24.58 -7.59 -2.85
CA TYR A 206 -24.12 -6.39 -2.16
C TYR A 206 -22.97 -5.67 -2.88
N LEU A 207 -22.37 -6.30 -3.91
CA LEU A 207 -21.20 -5.80 -4.64
C LEU A 207 -21.58 -5.18 -6.00
N GLU A 208 -22.77 -4.61 -6.12
CA GLU A 208 -23.20 -3.99 -7.36
C GLU A 208 -22.51 -2.65 -7.59
N SER A 209 -22.11 -2.39 -8.84
CA SER A 209 -21.70 -1.08 -9.30
C SER A 209 -22.44 -0.74 -10.59
N HIS A 210 -22.90 0.50 -10.68
CA HIS A 210 -23.47 1.00 -11.92
C HIS A 210 -22.32 1.25 -12.91
N ARG A 211 -22.54 0.88 -14.20
CA ARG A 211 -21.63 1.28 -15.28
C ARG A 211 -21.60 2.80 -15.36
N ALA A 212 -20.41 3.40 -15.28
CA ALA A 212 -20.28 4.83 -15.50
C ALA A 212 -20.62 5.16 -16.97
N PRO A 213 -21.55 6.08 -17.25
CA PRO A 213 -21.73 6.58 -18.59
C PRO A 213 -20.51 7.42 -18.99
N ASP A 214 -19.88 7.09 -20.11
CA ASP A 214 -18.87 7.87 -20.83
C ASP A 214 -17.83 8.65 -20.01
N ALA A 215 -16.82 7.95 -19.52
CA ALA A 215 -15.56 8.59 -19.19
C ALA A 215 -14.88 9.00 -20.51
N ARG A 216 -14.92 10.29 -20.86
CA ARG A 216 -14.21 10.83 -22.02
C ARG A 216 -12.73 10.49 -21.90
N ALA A 217 -12.23 9.70 -22.86
CA ALA A 217 -10.82 9.36 -22.98
C ALA A 217 -9.99 10.63 -23.18
N HIS A 218 -9.29 11.04 -22.15
CA HIS A 218 -8.31 12.14 -22.27
C HIS A 218 -7.10 11.64 -23.07
N THR A 219 -6.72 12.37 -24.12
CA THR A 219 -5.57 12.01 -24.96
C THR A 219 -4.24 12.11 -24.21
N VAL A 220 -3.42 11.08 -24.32
CA VAL A 220 -2.09 10.95 -23.68
C VAL A 220 -1.14 12.08 -24.14
N ARG A 221 -1.30 12.58 -25.36
CA ARG A 221 -0.38 13.52 -26.01
C ARG A 221 -0.23 14.89 -25.30
N GLY A 222 -1.26 15.43 -24.67
CA GLY A 222 -1.20 16.69 -23.92
C GLY A 222 -0.70 16.55 -22.48
N SER A 223 -0.23 15.36 -22.09
CA SER A 223 0.19 15.09 -20.71
C SER A 223 1.72 15.19 -20.51
N PHE A 224 2.53 15.14 -21.58
CA PHE A 224 3.99 15.13 -21.46
C PHE A 224 4.56 16.44 -20.87
N GLU A 225 4.07 17.59 -21.30
CA GLU A 225 4.50 18.89 -20.74
C GLU A 225 4.13 19.01 -19.26
N LEU A 226 2.96 18.46 -18.89
CA LEU A 226 2.51 18.41 -17.51
C LEU A 226 3.45 17.55 -16.66
N PHE A 227 3.80 16.37 -17.15
CA PHE A 227 4.67 15.42 -16.41
C PHE A 227 6.12 15.92 -16.32
N ALA A 228 6.58 16.74 -17.27
CA ALA A 228 7.90 17.36 -17.25
C ALA A 228 8.03 18.52 -16.25
N GLN A 229 6.94 18.98 -15.62
CA GLN A 229 7.01 20.03 -14.60
C GLN A 229 7.89 19.59 -13.42
N PRO A 230 8.89 20.41 -13.01
CA PRO A 230 9.85 20.01 -11.97
C PRO A 230 9.21 19.54 -10.67
N ALA A 231 8.13 20.18 -10.22
CA ALA A 231 7.43 19.78 -9.01
C ALA A 231 6.81 18.37 -9.13
N ILE A 232 6.30 17.99 -10.30
CA ILE A 232 5.67 16.70 -10.56
C ILE A 232 6.74 15.61 -10.66
N VAL A 233 7.85 15.88 -11.39
CA VAL A 233 9.00 14.96 -11.47
C VAL A 233 9.60 14.70 -10.09
N LEU A 234 9.75 15.74 -9.26
CA LEU A 234 10.25 15.58 -7.88
C LEU A 234 9.30 14.76 -7.01
N CYS A 235 7.97 14.93 -7.15
CA CYS A 235 6.99 14.07 -6.48
C CYS A 235 7.12 12.61 -6.94
N PHE A 236 7.25 12.36 -8.24
CA PHE A 236 7.47 11.03 -8.79
C PHE A 236 8.74 10.39 -8.24
N GLY A 237 9.86 11.12 -8.24
CA GLY A 237 11.13 10.66 -7.65
C GLY A 237 11.01 10.36 -6.15
N TYR A 238 10.27 11.18 -5.39
CA TYR A 238 9.97 10.92 -3.98
C TYR A 238 9.30 9.56 -3.78
N PHE A 239 8.29 9.26 -4.59
CA PHE A 239 7.55 8.01 -4.49
C PHE A 239 8.42 6.80 -4.82
N ILE A 240 9.27 6.89 -5.87
CA ILE A 240 10.24 5.83 -6.19
C ILE A 240 11.16 5.56 -4.99
N LEU A 241 11.81 6.61 -4.47
CA LEU A 241 12.80 6.47 -3.39
C LEU A 241 12.18 5.92 -2.11
N GLN A 242 11.03 6.47 -1.69
CA GLN A 242 10.34 6.04 -0.48
C GLN A 242 9.85 4.59 -0.60
N THR A 243 9.31 4.21 -1.76
CA THR A 243 8.76 2.87 -1.94
C THR A 243 9.86 1.84 -2.14
N ALA A 244 10.93 2.18 -2.89
CA ALA A 244 12.11 1.32 -2.97
C ALA A 244 12.67 1.01 -1.58
N ALA A 245 12.77 2.02 -0.71
CA ALA A 245 13.20 1.85 0.68
C ALA A 245 12.20 0.99 1.49
N GLY A 246 10.92 1.37 1.48
CA GLY A 246 9.89 0.75 2.33
C GLY A 246 9.59 -0.70 1.95
N VAL A 247 9.40 -1.00 0.66
CA VAL A 247 9.12 -2.37 0.19
C VAL A 247 10.33 -3.28 0.37
N SER A 248 11.55 -2.77 0.11
CA SER A 248 12.76 -3.55 0.36
C SER A 248 12.97 -3.85 1.83
N LEU A 249 12.68 -2.89 2.72
CA LEU A 249 12.71 -3.10 4.15
C LEU A 249 11.71 -4.20 4.56
N GLN A 250 10.46 -4.12 4.10
CA GLN A 250 9.44 -5.14 4.39
C GLN A 250 9.84 -6.52 3.85
N THR A 251 10.50 -6.58 2.69
CA THR A 251 10.89 -7.82 2.03
C THR A 251 12.10 -8.48 2.70
N PHE A 252 13.13 -7.71 3.02
CA PHE A 252 14.43 -8.24 3.41
C PHE A 252 14.84 -7.93 4.85
N LEU A 253 14.00 -7.26 5.65
CA LEU A 253 14.33 -6.97 7.04
C LEU A 253 14.72 -8.22 7.83
N PRO A 254 13.98 -9.37 7.75
CA PRO A 254 14.39 -10.57 8.49
C PRO A 254 15.76 -11.08 8.06
N ALA A 255 16.00 -11.18 6.76
CA ALA A 255 17.27 -11.65 6.22
C ALA A 255 18.42 -10.69 6.53
N GLY A 256 18.19 -9.37 6.39
CA GLY A 256 19.17 -8.34 6.66
C GLY A 256 19.59 -8.28 8.14
N LEU A 257 18.64 -8.33 9.08
CA LEU A 257 18.93 -8.37 10.51
C LEU A 257 19.67 -9.66 10.92
N ASN A 258 19.26 -10.79 10.35
CA ASN A 258 19.94 -12.06 10.62
C ASN A 258 21.38 -12.04 10.09
N ALA A 259 21.58 -11.61 8.82
CA ALA A 259 22.91 -11.56 8.21
C ALA A 259 23.84 -10.51 8.83
N ALA A 260 23.31 -9.34 9.19
CA ALA A 260 24.12 -8.23 9.71
C ALA A 260 24.44 -8.34 11.20
N LEU A 261 23.47 -8.81 12.00
CA LEU A 261 23.49 -8.69 13.48
C LEU A 261 23.14 -10.01 14.19
N ALA A 262 23.07 -11.13 13.46
CA ALA A 262 22.69 -12.46 13.98
C ALA A 262 21.36 -12.46 14.77
N VAL A 263 20.44 -11.55 14.47
CA VAL A 263 19.12 -11.50 15.11
C VAL A 263 18.32 -12.75 14.71
N PRO A 264 17.74 -13.50 15.67
CA PRO A 264 16.90 -14.65 15.35
C PRO A 264 15.74 -14.29 14.40
N LEU A 265 15.47 -15.14 13.39
CA LEU A 265 14.46 -14.87 12.35
C LEU A 265 13.06 -14.60 12.93
N VAL A 266 12.69 -15.22 14.05
CA VAL A 266 11.43 -14.96 14.75
C VAL A 266 11.32 -13.50 15.17
N ILE A 267 12.37 -12.96 15.81
CA ILE A 267 12.42 -11.56 16.26
C ILE A 267 12.49 -10.62 15.06
N ALA A 268 13.29 -10.96 14.06
CA ALA A 268 13.45 -10.16 12.85
C ALA A 268 12.14 -10.08 12.03
N THR A 269 11.37 -11.19 11.94
CA THR A 269 10.05 -11.21 11.32
C THR A 269 9.02 -10.42 12.15
N SER A 270 9.07 -10.53 13.49
CA SER A 270 8.23 -9.72 14.37
C SER A 270 8.54 -8.22 14.24
N ALA A 271 9.78 -7.86 13.94
CA ALA A 271 10.16 -6.47 13.67
C ALA A 271 9.50 -5.89 12.41
N VAL A 272 9.26 -6.71 11.36
CA VAL A 272 8.46 -6.30 10.20
C VAL A 272 7.03 -5.96 10.60
N THR A 273 6.39 -6.81 11.40
CA THR A 273 5.04 -6.55 11.93
C THR A 273 5.04 -5.30 12.81
N GLY A 274 6.04 -5.14 13.67
CA GLY A 274 6.22 -3.93 14.48
C GLY A 274 6.28 -2.67 13.61
N TYR A 275 7.09 -2.70 12.55
CA TYR A 275 7.21 -1.61 11.58
C TYR A 275 5.85 -1.28 10.91
N LEU A 276 5.11 -2.28 10.47
CA LEU A 276 3.83 -2.10 9.80
C LEU A 276 2.75 -1.56 10.73
N LEU A 277 2.64 -2.08 11.96
CA LEU A 277 1.72 -1.57 12.96
C LEU A 277 2.10 -0.15 13.40
N GLY A 278 3.39 0.10 13.60
CA GLY A 278 3.91 1.44 13.88
C GLY A 278 3.57 2.41 12.74
N SER A 279 3.76 2.00 11.48
CA SER A 279 3.42 2.82 10.31
C SER A 279 1.93 3.17 10.26
N THR A 280 1.05 2.22 10.59
CA THR A 280 -0.40 2.47 10.67
C THR A 280 -0.72 3.52 11.72
N ALA A 281 -0.19 3.35 12.93
CA ALA A 281 -0.38 4.34 14.00
C ALA A 281 0.20 5.71 13.61
N GLY A 282 1.35 5.69 12.93
CA GLY A 282 1.98 6.88 12.36
C GLY A 282 1.09 7.60 11.34
N VAL A 283 0.49 6.88 10.40
CA VAL A 283 -0.43 7.47 9.40
C VAL A 283 -1.61 8.16 10.09
N VAL A 284 -2.20 7.55 11.12
CA VAL A 284 -3.28 8.16 11.90
C VAL A 284 -2.81 9.45 12.57
N ALA A 285 -1.69 9.39 13.30
CA ALA A 285 -1.09 10.56 13.97
C ALA A 285 -0.71 11.66 12.96
N GLY A 286 -0.15 11.26 11.82
CA GLY A 286 0.21 12.13 10.70
C GLY A 286 -0.98 12.86 10.08
N GLY A 287 -2.16 12.24 10.06
CA GLY A 287 -3.40 12.87 9.61
C GLY A 287 -3.77 14.06 10.51
N PHE A 288 -3.72 13.90 11.84
CA PHE A 288 -3.94 15.01 12.78
C PHE A 288 -2.88 16.09 12.67
N LEU A 289 -1.61 15.70 12.44
CA LEU A 289 -0.52 16.66 12.28
C LEU A 289 -0.67 17.46 10.98
N ALA A 290 -1.00 16.78 9.88
CA ALA A 290 -1.21 17.41 8.58
C ALA A 290 -2.39 18.40 8.58
N ALA A 291 -3.44 18.14 9.37
CA ALA A 291 -4.57 19.05 9.53
C ALA A 291 -4.23 20.32 10.31
N ARG A 292 -3.11 20.35 11.07
CA ARG A 292 -2.69 21.47 11.92
C ARG A 292 -1.55 22.31 11.35
N THR A 293 -1.05 22.00 10.16
CA THR A 293 0.10 22.70 9.58
C THR A 293 0.00 22.80 8.06
N ASP A 294 0.48 23.92 7.51
CA ASP A 294 0.68 24.10 6.07
C ASP A 294 2.11 23.72 5.64
N ARG A 295 2.94 23.30 6.60
CA ARG A 295 4.35 22.97 6.36
C ARG A 295 4.54 21.47 6.17
N HIS A 296 3.78 20.89 5.21
CA HIS A 296 3.83 19.47 4.88
C HIS A 296 5.23 18.99 4.48
N ASP A 297 6.03 19.88 3.88
CA ASP A 297 7.44 19.67 3.56
C ASP A 297 8.27 19.34 4.82
N ARG A 298 8.05 20.05 5.92
CA ARG A 298 8.76 19.80 7.18
C ARG A 298 8.32 18.51 7.85
N VAL A 299 7.02 18.22 7.85
CA VAL A 299 6.48 16.96 8.41
C VAL A 299 7.09 15.76 7.67
N ALA A 300 7.07 15.79 6.34
CA ALA A 300 7.66 14.72 5.54
C ALA A 300 9.18 14.61 5.79
N ALA A 301 9.91 15.73 5.78
CA ALA A 301 11.35 15.73 6.02
C ALA A 301 11.73 15.25 7.41
N SER A 302 11.05 15.70 8.48
CA SER A 302 11.37 15.30 9.86
C SER A 302 11.08 13.82 10.11
N GLY A 303 9.97 13.28 9.59
CA GLY A 303 9.63 11.85 9.75
C GLY A 303 10.61 10.94 8.99
N LEU A 304 10.96 11.28 7.73
CA LEU A 304 11.96 10.54 6.98
C LEU A 304 13.35 10.64 7.59
N PHE A 305 13.75 11.83 8.10
CA PHE A 305 15.01 12.00 8.81
C PHE A 305 15.07 11.15 10.08
N GLY A 306 13.99 11.16 10.88
CA GLY A 306 13.88 10.29 12.05
C GLY A 306 14.01 8.81 11.67
N GLY A 307 13.32 8.36 10.62
CA GLY A 307 13.44 7.00 10.09
C GLY A 307 14.87 6.66 9.65
N ALA A 308 15.55 7.57 8.95
CA ALA A 308 16.93 7.39 8.52
C ALA A 308 17.90 7.26 9.73
N VAL A 309 17.73 8.10 10.74
CA VAL A 309 18.54 8.04 11.97
C VAL A 309 18.34 6.71 12.71
N LEU A 310 17.08 6.26 12.88
CA LEU A 310 16.76 5.00 13.55
C LEU A 310 17.35 3.80 12.80
N LEU A 311 17.28 3.78 11.47
CA LEU A 311 17.87 2.72 10.65
C LEU A 311 19.41 2.75 10.70
N ALA A 312 20.00 3.92 10.65
CA ALA A 312 21.44 4.06 10.83
C ALA A 312 21.89 3.55 12.22
N LEU A 313 21.12 3.85 13.27
CA LEU A 313 21.38 3.34 14.63
C LEU A 313 21.28 1.81 14.68
N VAL A 314 20.28 1.19 14.04
CA VAL A 314 20.21 -0.28 13.92
C VAL A 314 21.47 -0.83 13.22
N ALA A 315 21.90 -0.19 12.14
CA ALA A 315 23.11 -0.61 11.40
C ALA A 315 24.39 -0.56 12.22
N THR A 316 24.48 0.29 13.26
CA THR A 316 25.65 0.31 14.15
C THR A 316 25.80 -0.96 14.99
N GLY A 317 24.72 -1.73 15.19
CA GLY A 317 24.69 -2.89 16.09
C GLY A 317 24.56 -2.53 17.58
N LEU A 318 24.36 -1.25 17.92
CA LEU A 318 24.18 -0.79 19.30
C LEU A 318 22.81 -1.11 19.89
N VAL A 319 21.83 -1.42 19.03
CA VAL A 319 20.48 -1.77 19.47
C VAL A 319 20.46 -3.24 19.93
N PRO A 320 20.11 -3.53 21.20
CA PRO A 320 20.04 -4.90 21.68
C PRO A 320 18.91 -5.65 20.97
N ILE A 321 19.01 -6.99 20.90
CA ILE A 321 18.04 -7.85 20.21
C ILE A 321 16.61 -7.60 20.71
N ALA A 322 16.42 -7.45 22.03
CA ALA A 322 15.11 -7.16 22.65
C ALA A 322 14.54 -5.78 22.22
N GLY A 323 15.40 -4.87 21.79
CA GLY A 323 15.03 -3.54 21.29
C GLY A 323 14.63 -3.51 19.81
N MET A 324 14.82 -4.59 19.04
CA MET A 324 14.60 -4.57 17.59
C MET A 324 13.12 -4.32 17.22
N VAL A 325 12.20 -5.04 17.85
CA VAL A 325 10.75 -4.87 17.55
C VAL A 325 10.27 -3.45 17.87
N PRO A 326 10.50 -2.89 19.09
CA PRO A 326 10.09 -1.51 19.36
C PRO A 326 10.84 -0.47 18.51
N MET A 327 12.10 -0.70 18.13
CA MET A 327 12.86 0.19 17.25
C MET A 327 12.22 0.26 15.86
N PHE A 328 11.86 -0.88 15.28
CA PHE A 328 11.18 -0.91 13.98
C PHE A 328 9.73 -0.41 14.07
N ALA A 329 9.03 -0.62 15.19
CA ALA A 329 7.73 0.00 15.41
C ALA A 329 7.83 1.53 15.44
N LEU A 330 8.84 2.09 16.11
CA LEU A 330 9.11 3.52 16.11
C LEU A 330 9.53 4.03 14.72
N THR A 331 10.38 3.29 14.01
CA THR A 331 10.75 3.63 12.61
C THR A 331 9.52 3.67 11.71
N GLY A 332 8.66 2.66 11.79
CA GLY A 332 7.39 2.63 11.08
C GLY A 332 6.51 3.83 11.43
N PHE A 333 6.39 4.15 12.72
CA PHE A 333 5.57 5.27 13.19
C PHE A 333 6.03 6.61 12.60
N VAL A 334 7.31 6.95 12.70
CA VAL A 334 7.80 8.24 12.20
C VAL A 334 7.74 8.33 10.67
N VAL A 335 7.99 7.24 9.96
CA VAL A 335 7.87 7.19 8.49
C VAL A 335 6.40 7.23 8.07
N GLY A 336 5.54 6.46 8.72
CA GLY A 336 4.10 6.43 8.45
C GLY A 336 3.43 7.79 8.65
N ALA A 337 3.85 8.55 9.67
CA ALA A 337 3.34 9.90 9.95
C ALA A 337 3.56 10.89 8.79
N THR A 338 4.47 10.58 7.86
CA THR A 338 4.70 11.43 6.68
C THR A 338 3.63 11.27 5.60
N GLY A 339 2.89 10.14 5.56
CA GLY A 339 1.97 9.77 4.49
C GLY A 339 0.94 10.84 4.15
N PRO A 340 0.11 11.32 5.09
CA PRO A 340 -0.89 12.35 4.81
C PRO A 340 -0.29 13.65 4.28
N SER A 341 0.85 14.09 4.85
CA SER A 341 1.56 15.27 4.36
C SER A 341 2.13 15.08 2.95
N ARG A 342 2.65 13.89 2.63
CA ARG A 342 3.09 13.52 1.29
C ARG A 342 1.98 13.72 0.26
N ASP A 343 0.79 13.20 0.54
CA ASP A 343 -0.34 13.27 -0.39
C ASP A 343 -0.82 14.71 -0.59
N LEU A 344 -0.76 15.53 0.46
CA LEU A 344 -1.03 16.98 0.37
C LEU A 344 0.04 17.72 -0.44
N ILE A 345 1.32 17.31 -0.40
CA ILE A 345 2.37 17.86 -1.25
C ILE A 345 2.04 17.61 -2.72
N VAL A 346 1.66 16.38 -3.11
CA VAL A 346 1.24 16.03 -4.46
C VAL A 346 0.01 16.85 -4.88
N ARG A 347 -1.02 16.88 -4.03
CA ARG A 347 -2.22 17.68 -4.26
C ARG A 347 -1.88 19.14 -4.55
N ASN A 348 -1.02 19.72 -3.73
CA ASN A 348 -0.60 21.10 -3.86
C ASN A 348 0.28 21.34 -5.11
N ALA A 349 1.01 20.35 -5.62
CA ALA A 349 1.78 20.43 -6.86
C ALA A 349 0.92 20.24 -8.12
N THR A 350 -0.32 19.79 -7.98
CA THR A 350 -1.21 19.42 -9.08
C THR A 350 -1.99 20.63 -9.60
N PRO A 351 -1.90 20.99 -10.91
CA PRO A 351 -2.70 22.03 -11.53
C PRO A 351 -4.21 21.68 -11.49
N LYS A 352 -5.05 22.73 -11.47
CA LYS A 352 -6.51 22.57 -11.53
C LYS A 352 -6.93 21.77 -12.78
N GLY A 353 -7.79 20.77 -12.61
CA GLY A 353 -8.28 19.92 -13.71
C GLY A 353 -7.31 18.84 -14.19
N ALA A 354 -6.12 18.70 -13.60
CA ALA A 354 -5.11 17.70 -13.98
C ALA A 354 -4.92 16.58 -12.92
N ALA A 355 -5.77 16.53 -11.89
CA ALA A 355 -5.60 15.64 -10.75
C ALA A 355 -5.42 14.17 -11.17
N GLY A 356 -6.32 13.62 -11.98
CA GLY A 356 -6.24 12.21 -12.41
C GLY A 356 -4.92 11.86 -13.10
N ARG A 357 -4.46 12.72 -14.02
CA ARG A 357 -3.20 12.52 -14.76
C ARG A 357 -1.98 12.61 -13.86
N VAL A 358 -1.90 13.64 -13.01
CA VAL A 358 -0.76 13.83 -12.10
C VAL A 358 -0.68 12.72 -11.06
N TYR A 359 -1.81 12.37 -10.42
CA TYR A 359 -1.83 11.26 -9.48
C TYR A 359 -1.47 9.94 -10.14
N GLY A 360 -2.02 9.63 -11.33
CA GLY A 360 -1.67 8.43 -12.08
C GLY A 360 -0.17 8.33 -12.36
N PHE A 361 0.45 9.42 -12.83
CA PHE A 361 1.89 9.46 -13.09
C PHE A 361 2.71 9.36 -11.81
N VAL A 362 2.45 10.19 -10.81
CA VAL A 362 3.24 10.23 -9.57
C VAL A 362 3.15 8.91 -8.81
N TYR A 363 1.95 8.31 -8.75
CA TYR A 363 1.76 7.04 -8.03
C TYR A 363 2.34 5.83 -8.77
N SER A 364 2.55 5.87 -10.08
CA SER A 364 3.31 4.83 -10.78
C SER A 364 4.78 4.75 -10.31
N GLY A 365 5.28 5.79 -9.65
CA GLY A 365 6.54 5.75 -8.94
C GLY A 365 6.56 4.75 -7.78
N LEU A 366 5.41 4.44 -7.15
CA LEU A 366 5.29 3.38 -6.14
C LEU A 366 5.62 2.01 -6.75
N ASP A 367 5.01 1.70 -7.90
CA ASP A 367 5.21 0.41 -8.56
C ASP A 367 6.65 0.26 -9.06
N LEU A 368 7.23 1.35 -9.60
CA LEU A 368 8.62 1.35 -10.04
C LEU A 368 9.59 1.15 -8.87
N GLY A 369 9.40 1.86 -7.76
CA GLY A 369 10.19 1.69 -6.55
C GLY A 369 10.07 0.30 -5.95
N ALA A 370 8.85 -0.24 -5.89
CA ALA A 370 8.57 -1.59 -5.40
C ALA A 370 9.11 -2.70 -6.31
N THR A 371 9.27 -2.42 -7.59
CA THR A 371 9.89 -3.34 -8.56
C THR A 371 11.41 -3.36 -8.42
N LEU A 372 12.04 -2.19 -8.42
CA LEU A 372 13.50 -2.07 -8.48
C LEU A 372 14.17 -2.27 -7.11
N GLY A 373 13.53 -1.79 -6.04
CA GLY A 373 14.10 -1.85 -4.70
C GLY A 373 14.48 -3.27 -4.26
N PRO A 374 13.54 -4.23 -4.20
CA PRO A 374 13.84 -5.58 -3.76
C PRO A 374 14.91 -6.29 -4.57
N VAL A 375 15.01 -6.03 -5.88
CA VAL A 375 16.08 -6.58 -6.73
C VAL A 375 17.45 -6.06 -6.27
N GLY A 376 17.57 -4.74 -6.09
CA GLY A 376 18.81 -4.10 -5.64
C GLY A 376 19.24 -4.55 -4.24
N PHE A 377 18.31 -4.63 -3.31
CA PHE A 377 18.60 -5.06 -1.93
C PHE A 377 18.86 -6.58 -1.83
N GLY A 378 18.22 -7.39 -2.67
CA GLY A 378 18.57 -8.80 -2.83
C GLY A 378 20.03 -8.98 -3.28
N LEU A 379 20.47 -8.18 -4.26
CA LEU A 379 21.86 -8.18 -4.71
C LEU A 379 22.85 -7.76 -3.60
N MET A 380 22.46 -6.80 -2.76
CA MET A 380 23.29 -6.43 -1.60
C MET A 380 23.45 -7.60 -0.62
N LEU A 381 22.37 -8.34 -0.33
CA LEU A 381 22.42 -9.51 0.56
C LEU A 381 23.25 -10.64 -0.04
N ASP A 382 23.18 -10.87 -1.36
CA ASP A 382 24.01 -11.86 -2.05
C ASP A 382 25.50 -11.51 -1.98
N ARG A 383 25.84 -10.22 -1.85
CA ARG A 383 27.20 -9.70 -1.64
C ARG A 383 27.59 -9.56 -0.18
N HIS A 384 26.83 -10.15 0.76
CA HIS A 384 27.04 -10.07 2.20
C HIS A 384 27.00 -8.64 2.79
N LEU A 385 26.31 -7.71 2.12
CA LEU A 385 26.15 -6.30 2.51
C LEU A 385 24.88 -6.09 3.35
N GLY A 386 24.59 -6.99 4.30
CA GLY A 386 23.39 -6.92 5.11
C GLY A 386 23.32 -5.70 6.02
N ARG A 387 24.47 -5.24 6.55
CA ARG A 387 24.57 -4.03 7.37
C ARG A 387 24.40 -2.75 6.54
N GLU A 388 25.07 -2.72 5.40
CA GLU A 388 25.04 -1.61 4.44
C GLU A 388 23.65 -1.39 3.88
N MET A 389 22.82 -2.43 3.78
CA MET A 389 21.41 -2.34 3.38
C MET A 389 20.66 -1.28 4.21
N PHE A 390 20.85 -1.25 5.53
CA PHE A 390 20.17 -0.28 6.40
C PHE A 390 20.67 1.15 6.17
N PHE A 391 21.96 1.34 5.89
CA PHE A 391 22.50 2.64 5.52
C PHE A 391 21.98 3.11 4.16
N VAL A 392 21.84 2.21 3.18
CA VAL A 392 21.28 2.55 1.86
C VAL A 392 19.81 2.93 1.98
N ILE A 393 19.01 2.22 2.80
CA ILE A 393 17.62 2.59 3.07
C ILE A 393 17.56 3.99 3.73
N ALA A 394 18.41 4.26 4.70
CA ALA A 394 18.53 5.57 5.33
C ALA A 394 18.88 6.66 4.30
N LEU A 395 19.84 6.39 3.39
CA LEU A 395 20.21 7.29 2.30
C LEU A 395 19.03 7.55 1.35
N LEU A 396 18.26 6.53 0.98
CA LEU A 396 17.06 6.71 0.14
C LEU A 396 16.05 7.62 0.81
N TYR A 397 15.85 7.52 2.13
CA TYR A 397 15.00 8.48 2.87
C TYR A 397 15.58 9.89 2.85
N LEU A 398 16.89 10.07 3.02
CA LEU A 398 17.54 11.39 2.94
C LEU A 398 17.42 11.99 1.52
N LEU A 399 17.58 11.19 0.48
CA LEU A 399 17.36 11.63 -0.91
C LEU A 399 15.89 12.01 -1.16
N ALA A 400 14.95 11.25 -0.59
CA ALA A 400 13.53 11.60 -0.66
C ALA A 400 13.23 12.94 0.04
N ILE A 401 13.93 13.28 1.15
CA ILE A 401 13.83 14.62 1.76
C ILE A 401 14.27 15.71 0.77
N ALA A 402 15.39 15.48 0.06
CA ALA A 402 15.88 16.46 -0.92
C ALA A 402 14.83 16.71 -2.03
N THR A 403 14.12 15.67 -2.51
CA THR A 403 13.04 15.87 -3.49
C THR A 403 11.91 16.72 -2.93
N VAL A 404 11.40 16.41 -1.72
CA VAL A 404 10.30 17.15 -1.08
C VAL A 404 10.61 18.62 -0.85
N VAL A 405 11.81 18.93 -0.34
CA VAL A 405 12.23 20.31 -0.09
C VAL A 405 12.30 21.10 -1.41
N ASN A 406 12.77 20.47 -2.49
CA ASN A 406 12.87 21.11 -3.80
C ASN A 406 11.50 21.26 -4.51
N VAL A 407 10.50 20.41 -4.27
CA VAL A 407 9.11 20.61 -4.74
C VAL A 407 8.61 21.98 -4.29
N ARG A 408 8.87 22.38 -3.05
CA ARG A 408 8.45 23.68 -2.54
C ARG A 408 9.21 24.82 -3.20
N ARG A 409 10.52 24.68 -3.41
CA ARG A 409 11.35 25.70 -4.05
C ARG A 409 10.94 25.94 -5.49
N SER A 410 10.68 24.89 -6.27
CA SER A 410 10.26 24.99 -7.66
C SER A 410 8.90 25.66 -7.85
N ARG A 411 8.04 25.66 -6.83
CA ARG A 411 6.75 26.38 -6.83
C ARG A 411 6.87 27.85 -6.43
N ALA A 412 7.92 28.22 -5.71
CA ALA A 412 8.17 29.60 -5.27
C ALA A 412 8.84 30.46 -6.35
N LEU A 413 9.39 29.83 -7.40
CA LEU A 413 9.95 30.53 -8.55
C LEU A 413 8.80 30.96 -9.48
N PRO A 414 8.67 32.26 -9.85
CA PRO A 414 7.73 32.68 -10.90
C PRO A 414 8.03 31.88 -12.16
N ALA A 415 6.99 31.45 -12.89
CA ALA A 415 7.17 30.92 -14.23
C ALA A 415 7.96 31.95 -15.01
N ALA A 416 9.14 31.56 -15.50
CA ALA A 416 9.92 32.43 -16.41
C ALA A 416 9.00 32.77 -17.60
N ALA A 417 8.72 34.06 -17.75
CA ALA A 417 7.83 34.63 -18.75
C ALA A 417 8.37 34.42 -20.17
#